data_c83eca7240a77a3dee6055e21a4acf3e
#
_entry.id   c83eca7240a77a3dee6055e21a4acf3e
#
_cell.length_a   1.000
_cell.length_b   1.000
_cell.length_c   1.000
_cell.angle_alpha   90.00
_cell.angle_beta   90.00
_cell.angle_gamma   90.00
#
_symmetry.space_group_name_H-M   'P 1'
#
loop_
_entity.id
_entity.type
_entity.pdbx_description
1 polymer ?
#
loop_
_entity_poly.entity_id
_entity_poly.type
_entity_poly.pdbx_seq_one_letter_code
_entity_poly.pdbx_strand_id
1 'polypeptide(L)'
;GSTGTEIAGNNAVVNQDGTLDVSGGGHGIDITGDSATVDNKGGMTVTDPDSIGILIDGDKAIVNNDGDNAISNGGTGTQINGDEATVNNNGKTTVDGQGSTGTEIAGNNAVVNQDGTLDVSGGGHGIDIT
;
A
#
# COMPACT_ATOMS: atom_id res chain seq x y z
N GLY A 1 -8.32 4.42 -14.82
CA GLY A 1 -7.87 3.38 -13.90
C GLY A 1 -8.90 2.25 -13.79
N SER A 2 -8.45 1.11 -13.38
CA SER A 2 -9.28 -0.06 -13.08
C SER A 2 -8.98 -0.53 -11.67
N THR A 3 -9.97 -1.11 -10.97
CA THR A 3 -9.78 -1.70 -9.65
C THR A 3 -9.74 -3.23 -9.79
N GLY A 4 -8.73 -3.85 -9.22
CA GLY A 4 -8.59 -5.30 -9.24
C GLY A 4 -9.54 -5.99 -8.26
N THR A 5 -9.46 -5.61 -6.98
CA THR A 5 -10.34 -6.10 -5.91
C THR A 5 -10.96 -4.90 -5.20
N GLU A 6 -12.29 -4.85 -5.13
CA GLU A 6 -13.03 -3.79 -4.44
C GLU A 6 -13.93 -4.41 -3.37
N ILE A 7 -13.82 -3.97 -2.12
CA ILE A 7 -14.61 -4.45 -1.00
C ILE A 7 -15.19 -3.28 -0.23
N ALA A 8 -16.50 -3.26 -0.07
CA ALA A 8 -17.20 -2.31 0.79
C ALA A 8 -17.79 -3.07 1.99
N GLY A 9 -17.23 -2.85 3.17
CA GLY A 9 -17.70 -3.48 4.40
C GLY A 9 -16.60 -3.68 5.42
N ASN A 10 -16.99 -3.81 6.67
CA ASN A 10 -16.05 -3.95 7.79
C ASN A 10 -15.48 -5.38 7.88
N ASN A 11 -14.33 -5.51 8.50
CA ASN A 11 -13.65 -6.78 8.74
C ASN A 11 -13.27 -7.53 7.46
N ALA A 12 -13.00 -6.81 6.37
CA ALA A 12 -12.53 -7.42 5.13
C ALA A 12 -11.18 -8.11 5.33
N VAL A 13 -10.99 -9.26 4.70
CA VAL A 13 -9.70 -9.97 4.68
C VAL A 13 -9.35 -10.28 3.24
N VAL A 14 -8.17 -9.82 2.82
CA VAL A 14 -7.63 -10.09 1.47
C VAL A 14 -6.29 -10.79 1.59
N ASN A 15 -6.17 -11.97 0.98
CA ASN A 15 -4.90 -12.68 0.85
C ASN A 15 -4.46 -12.61 -0.61
N GLN A 16 -3.39 -11.86 -0.87
CA GLN A 16 -2.81 -11.66 -2.20
C GLN A 16 -1.53 -12.50 -2.33
N ASP A 17 -1.65 -13.70 -2.85
CA ASP A 17 -0.52 -14.62 -3.00
C ASP A 17 0.23 -14.42 -4.32
N GLY A 18 -0.45 -14.01 -5.37
CA GLY A 18 0.14 -13.67 -6.67
C GLY A 18 0.67 -12.25 -6.73
N THR A 19 1.45 -11.94 -7.77
CA THR A 19 1.94 -10.58 -8.01
C THR A 19 0.78 -9.63 -8.36
N LEU A 20 0.79 -8.45 -7.77
CA LEU A 20 -0.17 -7.39 -8.03
C LEU A 20 0.49 -6.31 -8.88
N ASP A 21 0.09 -6.16 -10.13
CA ASP A 21 0.60 -5.13 -11.04
C ASP A 21 -0.46 -4.05 -11.26
N VAL A 22 -0.14 -2.82 -10.89
CA VAL A 22 -1.06 -1.67 -10.94
C VAL A 22 -0.44 -0.53 -11.74
N SER A 23 -1.18 -0.04 -12.73
CA SER A 23 -0.74 1.05 -13.59
C SER A 23 -1.91 1.85 -14.16
N GLY A 24 -1.61 2.98 -14.82
CA GLY A 24 -2.62 3.78 -15.51
C GLY A 24 -3.66 4.41 -14.58
N GLY A 25 -3.28 4.78 -13.36
CA GLY A 25 -4.19 5.36 -12.37
C GLY A 25 -5.20 4.37 -11.80
N GLY A 26 -4.85 3.08 -11.76
CA GLY A 26 -5.71 2.03 -11.20
C GLY A 26 -5.44 1.75 -9.73
N HIS A 27 -6.36 1.02 -9.08
CA HIS A 27 -6.17 0.49 -7.73
C HIS A 27 -6.08 -1.04 -7.80
N GLY A 28 -5.10 -1.61 -7.12
CA GLY A 28 -4.97 -3.06 -7.04
C GLY A 28 -6.01 -3.65 -6.08
N ILE A 29 -5.98 -3.23 -4.82
CA ILE A 29 -6.94 -3.59 -3.79
C ILE A 29 -7.52 -2.29 -3.24
N ASP A 30 -8.84 -2.16 -3.21
CA ASP A 30 -9.57 -1.00 -2.71
C ASP A 30 -10.59 -1.45 -1.68
N ILE A 31 -10.42 -1.04 -0.43
CA ILE A 31 -11.30 -1.44 0.67
C ILE A 31 -11.87 -0.21 1.35
N THR A 32 -13.19 -0.15 1.46
CA THR A 32 -13.89 0.84 2.27
C THR A 32 -14.56 0.14 3.45
N GLY A 33 -14.08 0.42 4.66
CA GLY A 33 -14.61 -0.15 5.89
C GLY A 33 -13.53 -0.40 6.94
N ASP A 34 -13.97 -0.51 8.19
CA ASP A 34 -13.06 -0.64 9.33
C ASP A 34 -12.52 -2.06 9.51
N SER A 35 -11.39 -2.16 10.18
CA SER A 35 -10.76 -3.42 10.59
C SER A 35 -10.40 -4.33 9.40
N ALA A 36 -10.01 -3.74 8.28
CA ALA A 36 -9.53 -4.49 7.13
C ALA A 36 -8.16 -5.12 7.41
N THR A 37 -7.94 -6.32 6.89
CA THR A 37 -6.62 -6.98 6.91
C THR A 37 -6.24 -7.37 5.49
N VAL A 38 -5.06 -6.95 5.05
CA VAL A 38 -4.50 -7.33 3.75
C VAL A 38 -3.16 -8.02 3.97
N ASP A 39 -3.05 -9.26 3.50
CA ASP A 39 -1.80 -10.02 3.48
C ASP A 39 -1.29 -10.10 2.04
N ASN A 40 -0.29 -9.30 1.70
CA ASN A 40 0.34 -9.28 0.38
C ASN A 40 1.65 -10.07 0.41
N LYS A 41 1.58 -11.32 -0.03
CA LYS A 41 2.72 -12.26 -0.04
C LYS A 41 3.45 -12.29 -1.38
N GLY A 42 2.75 -12.02 -2.45
CA GLY A 42 3.27 -12.15 -3.80
C GLY A 42 4.05 -10.95 -4.32
N GLY A 43 4.08 -9.88 -3.55
CA GLY A 43 4.69 -8.62 -3.98
C GLY A 43 3.79 -7.78 -4.88
N MET A 44 4.19 -6.53 -5.12
CA MET A 44 3.45 -5.65 -6.02
C MET A 44 4.37 -4.73 -6.81
N THR A 45 3.91 -4.38 -8.00
CA THR A 45 4.51 -3.36 -8.85
C THR A 45 3.48 -2.28 -9.08
N VAL A 46 3.78 -1.05 -8.66
CA VAL A 46 2.87 0.09 -8.83
C VAL A 46 3.59 1.17 -9.63
N THR A 47 2.99 1.53 -10.75
CA THR A 47 3.62 2.47 -11.67
C THR A 47 2.59 3.46 -12.22
N ASP A 48 3.02 4.67 -12.49
CA ASP A 48 2.23 5.79 -12.97
C ASP A 48 1.49 6.58 -11.88
N PRO A 49 1.29 7.88 -12.11
CA PRO A 49 0.56 8.74 -11.20
C PRO A 49 -0.87 8.22 -10.94
N ASP A 50 -1.35 8.45 -9.74
CA ASP A 50 -2.67 8.02 -9.26
C ASP A 50 -2.88 6.49 -9.22
N SER A 51 -1.82 5.70 -9.47
CA SER A 51 -1.87 4.24 -9.26
C SER A 51 -1.60 3.91 -7.80
N ILE A 52 -2.46 3.11 -7.18
CA ILE A 52 -2.34 2.71 -5.78
C ILE A 52 -2.39 1.18 -5.69
N GLY A 53 -1.39 0.58 -5.08
CA GLY A 53 -1.35 -0.87 -4.89
C GLY A 53 -2.45 -1.34 -3.95
N ILE A 54 -2.46 -0.81 -2.72
CA ILE A 54 -3.44 -1.11 -1.69
C ILE A 54 -3.99 0.21 -1.16
N LEU A 55 -5.30 0.44 -1.30
CA LEU A 55 -6.02 1.58 -0.74
C LEU A 55 -7.00 1.09 0.32
N ILE A 56 -6.95 1.66 1.51
CA ILE A 56 -7.91 1.36 2.58
C ILE A 56 -8.45 2.66 3.16
N ASP A 57 -9.77 2.82 3.10
CA ASP A 57 -10.50 3.91 3.75
C ASP A 57 -11.28 3.34 4.95
N GLY A 58 -10.70 3.45 6.14
CA GLY A 58 -11.29 2.95 7.38
C GLY A 58 -10.28 2.81 8.50
N ASP A 59 -10.78 2.72 9.72
CA ASP A 59 -9.96 2.64 10.91
C ASP A 59 -9.47 1.21 11.19
N LYS A 60 -8.37 1.09 11.93
CA LYS A 60 -7.80 -0.18 12.39
C LYS A 60 -7.39 -1.13 11.26
N ALA A 61 -6.98 -0.57 10.14
CA ALA A 61 -6.46 -1.35 9.03
C ALA A 61 -5.12 -2.02 9.38
N ILE A 62 -4.93 -3.23 8.90
CA ILE A 62 -3.65 -3.96 9.00
C ILE A 62 -3.21 -4.37 7.60
N VAL A 63 -2.00 -4.00 7.20
CA VAL A 63 -1.41 -4.44 5.94
C VAL A 63 -0.08 -5.14 6.23
N ASN A 64 0.05 -6.37 5.77
CA ASN A 64 1.28 -7.14 5.84
C ASN A 64 1.84 -7.29 4.42
N ASN A 65 2.96 -6.65 4.15
CA ASN A 65 3.68 -6.74 2.88
C ASN A 65 4.90 -7.66 3.05
N ASP A 66 4.70 -8.94 2.76
CA ASP A 66 5.76 -9.96 2.87
C ASP A 66 6.53 -10.12 1.56
N GLY A 67 5.90 -9.84 0.43
CA GLY A 67 6.54 -9.87 -0.88
C GLY A 67 7.30 -8.57 -1.19
N ASP A 68 8.09 -8.60 -2.26
CA ASP A 68 8.85 -7.44 -2.71
C ASP A 68 7.94 -6.45 -3.44
N ASN A 69 8.05 -5.17 -3.09
CA ASN A 69 7.23 -4.10 -3.64
C ASN A 69 8.12 -3.12 -4.43
N ALA A 70 7.72 -2.82 -5.66
CA ALA A 70 8.38 -1.85 -6.52
C ALA A 70 7.40 -0.74 -6.90
N ILE A 71 7.66 0.47 -6.46
CA ILE A 71 6.82 1.64 -6.69
C ILE A 71 7.61 2.67 -7.50
N SER A 72 7.02 3.16 -8.59
CA SER A 72 7.71 4.11 -9.47
C SER A 72 6.77 5.06 -10.20
N ASN A 73 7.37 6.07 -10.82
CA ASN A 73 6.67 7.02 -11.71
C ASN A 73 5.43 7.69 -11.07
N GLY A 74 5.49 8.00 -9.77
CA GLY A 74 4.40 8.68 -9.07
C GLY A 74 3.31 7.76 -8.49
N GLY A 75 3.54 6.45 -8.47
CA GLY A 75 2.61 5.51 -7.84
C GLY A 75 2.72 5.48 -6.31
N THR A 76 1.70 4.96 -5.64
CA THR A 76 1.66 4.72 -4.19
C THR A 76 1.50 3.23 -3.91
N GLY A 77 2.39 2.67 -3.11
CA GLY A 77 2.35 1.25 -2.77
C GLY A 77 1.14 0.92 -1.88
N THR A 78 1.13 1.47 -0.67
CA THR A 78 0.04 1.30 0.30
C THR A 78 -0.43 2.68 0.77
N GLN A 79 -1.73 2.94 0.69
CA GLN A 79 -2.36 4.16 1.19
C GLN A 79 -3.48 3.80 2.15
N ILE A 80 -3.46 4.37 3.35
CA ILE A 80 -4.48 4.15 4.37
C ILE A 80 -5.01 5.49 4.87
N ASN A 81 -6.32 5.68 4.82
CA ASN A 81 -7.01 6.83 5.37
C ASN A 81 -7.86 6.36 6.55
N GLY A 82 -7.35 6.55 7.77
CA GLY A 82 -8.03 6.13 8.99
C GLY A 82 -7.10 6.03 10.18
N ASP A 83 -7.67 5.97 11.36
CA ASP A 83 -6.93 5.92 12.62
C ASP A 83 -6.49 4.48 12.97
N GLU A 84 -5.47 4.37 13.81
CA GLU A 84 -4.96 3.10 14.35
C GLU A 84 -4.49 2.10 13.26
N ALA A 85 -4.01 2.61 12.13
CA ALA A 85 -3.49 1.77 11.05
C ALA A 85 -2.16 1.11 11.44
N THR A 86 -1.95 -0.13 11.01
CA THR A 86 -0.68 -0.84 11.16
C THR A 86 -0.22 -1.37 9.80
N VAL A 87 1.01 -1.02 9.40
CA VAL A 87 1.64 -1.56 8.18
C VAL A 87 2.93 -2.27 8.57
N ASN A 88 3.05 -3.53 8.18
CA ASN A 88 4.24 -4.34 8.38
C ASN A 88 4.88 -4.61 7.01
N ASN A 89 6.02 -3.99 6.74
CA ASN A 89 6.80 -4.18 5.51
C ASN A 89 7.96 -5.13 5.79
N ASN A 90 7.75 -6.42 5.56
CA ASN A 90 8.71 -7.48 5.81
C ASN A 90 9.59 -7.78 4.59
N GLY A 91 9.05 -7.62 3.39
CA GLY A 91 9.78 -7.75 2.13
C GLY A 91 10.55 -6.48 1.75
N LYS A 92 11.27 -6.55 0.62
CA LYS A 92 11.97 -5.40 0.08
C LYS A 92 10.97 -4.40 -0.53
N THR A 93 11.09 -3.12 -0.19
CA THR A 93 10.35 -2.04 -0.84
C THR A 93 11.32 -1.12 -1.56
N THR A 94 11.10 -0.94 -2.86
CA THR A 94 11.85 0.01 -3.69
C THR A 94 10.92 1.12 -4.14
N VAL A 95 11.29 2.36 -3.88
CA VAL A 95 10.52 3.54 -4.27
C VAL A 95 11.40 4.42 -5.15
N ASP A 96 11.04 4.59 -6.41
CA ASP A 96 11.84 5.35 -7.36
C ASP A 96 11.01 6.40 -8.11
N GLY A 97 11.55 7.58 -8.20
CA GLY A 97 10.99 8.68 -8.96
C GLY A 97 10.14 9.64 -8.14
N GLN A 98 10.07 10.86 -8.66
CA GLN A 98 9.33 11.95 -8.04
C GLN A 98 7.83 11.61 -7.94
N GLY A 99 7.24 11.90 -6.78
CA GLY A 99 5.83 11.63 -6.52
C GLY A 99 5.51 10.18 -6.12
N SER A 100 6.50 9.27 -6.17
CA SER A 100 6.30 7.89 -5.72
C SER A 100 6.31 7.80 -4.19
N THR A 101 5.41 7.02 -3.60
CA THR A 101 5.34 6.81 -2.14
C THR A 101 5.23 5.32 -1.83
N GLY A 102 6.07 4.82 -0.96
CA GLY A 102 6.01 3.42 -0.53
C GLY A 102 4.79 3.14 0.34
N THR A 103 4.69 3.84 1.47
CA THR A 103 3.57 3.74 2.41
C THR A 103 3.12 5.14 2.81
N GLU A 104 1.84 5.44 2.64
CA GLU A 104 1.21 6.71 3.03
C GLU A 104 0.07 6.42 3.99
N ILE A 105 0.06 7.09 5.15
CA ILE A 105 -1.00 6.94 6.14
C ILE A 105 -1.47 8.32 6.59
N ALA A 106 -2.76 8.58 6.43
CA ALA A 106 -3.42 9.76 6.98
C ALA A 106 -4.34 9.33 8.12
N GLY A 107 -3.95 9.67 9.36
CA GLY A 107 -4.72 9.30 10.56
C GLY A 107 -3.87 9.26 11.82
N ASN A 108 -4.52 9.15 12.96
CA ASN A 108 -3.87 9.14 14.27
C ASN A 108 -3.43 7.72 14.67
N ASN A 109 -2.40 7.64 15.50
CA ASN A 109 -1.91 6.40 16.09
C ASN A 109 -1.47 5.34 15.05
N ALA A 110 -0.96 5.78 13.90
CA ALA A 110 -0.43 4.90 12.88
C ALA A 110 0.89 4.26 13.33
N VAL A 111 1.09 3.00 12.97
CA VAL A 111 2.33 2.26 13.21
C VAL A 111 2.83 1.66 11.90
N VAL A 112 4.08 1.94 11.55
CA VAL A 112 4.75 1.28 10.42
C VAL A 112 5.98 0.54 10.94
N ASN A 113 6.01 -0.76 10.75
CA ASN A 113 7.15 -1.62 11.04
C ASN A 113 7.87 -1.92 9.72
N GLN A 114 9.07 -1.38 9.55
CA GLN A 114 9.88 -1.57 8.35
C GLN A 114 11.02 -2.54 8.67
N ASP A 115 10.73 -3.84 8.62
CA ASP A 115 11.70 -4.89 8.92
C ASP A 115 12.51 -5.29 7.68
N GLY A 116 11.89 -5.20 6.50
CA GLY A 116 12.57 -5.41 5.24
C GLY A 116 13.38 -4.20 4.77
N THR A 117 14.10 -4.36 3.66
CA THR A 117 14.89 -3.28 3.06
C THR A 117 13.97 -2.25 2.42
N LEU A 118 14.25 -0.96 2.68
CA LEU A 118 13.59 0.17 2.03
C LEU A 118 14.62 0.97 1.24
N ASP A 119 14.56 0.90 -0.09
CA ASP A 119 15.41 1.66 -1.00
C ASP A 119 14.59 2.79 -1.62
N VAL A 120 15.00 4.03 -1.40
CA VAL A 120 14.31 5.22 -1.92
C VAL A 120 15.26 6.04 -2.79
N SER A 121 14.83 6.37 -4.00
CA SER A 121 15.61 7.13 -4.96
C SER A 121 14.75 8.08 -5.79
N GLY A 122 15.40 8.91 -6.60
CA GLY A 122 14.70 9.74 -7.58
C GLY A 122 13.73 10.78 -7.04
N GLY A 123 13.79 11.11 -5.73
CA GLY A 123 12.85 12.05 -5.10
C GLY A 123 11.54 11.42 -4.63
N GLY A 124 11.50 10.10 -4.48
CA GLY A 124 10.38 9.39 -3.88
C GLY A 124 10.33 9.53 -2.35
N HIS A 125 9.23 9.12 -1.75
CA HIS A 125 9.02 9.04 -0.30
C HIS A 125 8.89 7.59 0.13
N GLY A 126 9.67 7.15 1.10
CA GLY A 126 9.58 5.79 1.62
C GLY A 126 8.31 5.58 2.44
N ILE A 127 8.16 6.37 3.49
CA ILE A 127 7.03 6.33 4.42
C ILE A 127 6.61 7.77 4.70
N ASP A 128 5.31 8.06 4.56
CA ASP A 128 4.70 9.35 4.85
C ASP A 128 3.50 9.14 5.78
N ILE A 129 3.56 9.75 6.96
CA ILE A 129 2.48 9.66 7.97
C ILE A 129 2.06 11.08 8.36
N THR A 130 0.79 11.38 8.17
CA THR A 130 0.22 12.69 8.48
C THR A 130 -0.99 12.62 9.41
#